data_b45500476656de57ff5bf1b893a1877a
#
_entry.id   b45500476656de57ff5bf1b893a1877a
#
_cell.length_a   1.000
_cell.length_b   1.000
_cell.length_c   1.000
_cell.angle_alpha   90.00
_cell.angle_beta   90.00
_cell.angle_gamma   90.00
#
_symmetry.space_group_name_H-M   'P 1'
#
loop_
_entity.id
_entity.type
_entity.pdbx_description
1 polymer ?
#
loop_
_entity_poly.entity_id
_entity_poly.type
_entity_poly.pdbx_seq_one_letter_code
_entity_poly.pdbx_strand_id
1 'polypeptide(L)'
;MKSSYVVAMAMSTSIYVGGMAYGADVAADTTTDAQKAALHKTVETCGTCHGVNGRSVSPTFPNLAGQQAPYIELQLKAFKDQSRADPDAQAYMWGMASQLSDATISALAGYFAAQPAAPGRPGNSVLIAQGKHIFEEGVPARQIPPCASCHGAHGEGLAFFPRLAGQHAPYLLKQLLVIQSVLRTAPVMHGVIKDLSRDQMQAVVVYLESI
;
A
#
# COMPACT_ATOMS: atom_id res chain seq x y z
N MET A 1 77.39 53.95 -2.73
CA MET A 1 76.51 52.92 -3.24
C MET A 1 75.91 52.20 -2.04
N LYS A 2 74.64 52.55 -1.67
CA LYS A 2 73.94 51.98 -0.49
C LYS A 2 72.81 51.11 -1.00
N SER A 3 72.88 49.84 -0.75
CA SER A 3 71.85 48.86 -1.08
C SER A 3 70.89 48.73 0.11
N SER A 4 69.62 49.06 -0.11
CA SER A 4 68.56 48.92 0.88
C SER A 4 67.79 47.63 0.61
N TYR A 5 67.79 46.72 1.56
CA TYR A 5 66.96 45.51 1.53
C TYR A 5 65.62 45.82 2.15
N VAL A 6 64.56 45.62 1.34
CA VAL A 6 63.16 45.68 1.82
C VAL A 6 62.76 44.26 2.24
N VAL A 7 62.43 44.07 3.52
CA VAL A 7 61.88 42.83 4.05
C VAL A 7 60.38 42.87 3.90
N ALA A 8 59.83 42.01 3.04
CA ALA A 8 58.40 41.81 2.92
C ALA A 8 57.89 40.85 3.96
N MET A 9 57.03 41.34 4.85
CA MET A 9 56.37 40.57 5.92
C MET A 9 55.09 39.98 5.35
N ALA A 10 55.05 38.67 5.10
CA ALA A 10 53.90 37.95 4.65
C ALA A 10 52.95 37.66 5.87
N MET A 11 51.80 38.35 5.88
CA MET A 11 50.70 38.01 6.80
C MET A 11 49.93 36.85 6.24
N SER A 12 50.02 35.67 6.88
CA SER A 12 49.15 34.52 6.59
C SER A 12 47.84 34.66 7.34
N THR A 13 46.75 34.99 6.62
CA THR A 13 45.39 34.93 7.14
C THR A 13 44.87 33.50 7.08
N SER A 14 44.83 32.84 8.23
CA SER A 14 44.11 31.53 8.36
C SER A 14 42.63 31.75 8.32
N ILE A 15 42.00 31.31 7.24
CA ILE A 15 40.51 31.28 7.14
C ILE A 15 40.04 30.00 7.85
N TYR A 16 39.45 30.16 9.03
CA TYR A 16 38.70 29.10 9.72
C TYR A 16 37.37 28.89 8.96
N VAL A 17 37.31 27.85 8.15
CA VAL A 17 36.04 27.34 7.60
C VAL A 17 35.37 26.53 8.69
N GLY A 18 34.45 27.15 9.42
CA GLY A 18 33.55 26.46 10.36
C GLY A 18 32.63 25.51 9.60
N GLY A 19 32.96 24.22 9.59
CA GLY A 19 32.05 23.18 9.11
C GLY A 19 30.81 23.11 10.00
N MET A 20 29.68 23.61 9.51
CA MET A 20 28.39 23.27 10.09
C MET A 20 28.14 21.79 9.79
N ALA A 21 28.32 20.95 10.80
CA ALA A 21 27.81 19.59 10.80
C ALA A 21 26.28 19.68 10.81
N TYR A 22 25.65 19.45 9.67
CA TYR A 22 24.23 19.13 9.61
C TYR A 22 24.08 17.75 10.29
N GLY A 23 23.79 17.77 11.58
CA GLY A 23 23.26 16.62 12.28
C GLY A 23 21.92 16.31 11.65
N ALA A 24 21.84 15.23 10.87
CA ALA A 24 20.56 14.62 10.56
C ALA A 24 20.01 14.12 11.89
N ASP A 25 19.09 14.87 12.48
CA ASP A 25 18.25 14.38 13.56
C ASP A 25 17.46 13.20 13.03
N VAL A 26 18.02 11.99 13.22
CA VAL A 26 17.26 10.76 13.12
C VAL A 26 16.23 10.86 14.23
N ALA A 27 14.98 11.14 13.87
CA ALA A 27 13.88 11.15 14.82
C ALA A 27 13.91 9.83 15.58
N ALA A 28 14.33 9.87 16.83
CA ALA A 28 14.35 8.69 17.68
C ALA A 28 12.94 8.15 17.77
N ASP A 29 12.74 6.86 17.48
CA ASP A 29 11.47 6.17 17.71
C ASP A 29 11.10 6.33 19.21
N THR A 30 10.24 7.29 19.51
CA THR A 30 9.78 7.59 20.86
C THR A 30 8.65 6.67 21.33
N THR A 31 8.34 5.62 20.55
CA THR A 31 7.28 4.66 20.88
C THR A 31 7.67 3.91 22.15
N THR A 32 6.86 4.03 23.18
CA THR A 32 7.11 3.34 24.46
C THR A 32 6.90 1.83 24.34
N ASP A 33 7.52 1.05 25.21
CA ASP A 33 7.33 -0.42 25.24
C ASP A 33 5.86 -0.81 25.44
N ALA A 34 5.10 -0.02 26.20
CA ALA A 34 3.66 -0.22 26.37
C ALA A 34 2.88 -0.01 25.03
N GLN A 35 3.26 0.99 24.25
CA GLN A 35 2.64 1.22 22.93
C GLN A 35 2.98 0.10 21.93
N LYS A 36 4.23 -0.38 21.95
CA LYS A 36 4.65 -1.53 21.14
C LYS A 36 3.87 -2.80 21.51
N ALA A 37 3.72 -3.07 22.81
CA ALA A 37 2.95 -4.21 23.29
C ALA A 37 1.45 -4.11 22.92
N ALA A 38 0.85 -2.90 23.02
CA ALA A 38 -0.53 -2.66 22.61
C ALA A 38 -0.73 -2.87 21.10
N LEU A 39 0.20 -2.37 20.28
CA LEU A 39 0.18 -2.59 18.84
C LEU A 39 0.27 -4.08 18.51
N HIS A 40 1.20 -4.81 19.14
CA HIS A 40 1.39 -6.25 18.93
C HIS A 40 0.09 -7.03 19.19
N LYS A 41 -0.57 -6.77 20.33
CA LYS A 41 -1.86 -7.39 20.65
C LYS A 41 -2.94 -7.08 19.60
N THR A 42 -2.97 -5.85 19.06
CA THR A 42 -3.93 -5.48 18.02
C THR A 42 -3.61 -6.19 16.71
N VAL A 43 -2.32 -6.31 16.34
CA VAL A 43 -1.86 -7.07 15.16
C VAL A 43 -2.25 -8.54 15.27
N GLU A 44 -2.10 -9.16 16.45
CA GLU A 44 -2.54 -10.55 16.69
C GLU A 44 -4.05 -10.71 16.46
N THR A 45 -4.85 -9.75 16.94
CA THR A 45 -6.31 -9.76 16.71
C THR A 45 -6.63 -9.69 15.21
N CYS A 46 -5.98 -8.79 14.46
CA CYS A 46 -6.14 -8.71 13.00
C CYS A 46 -5.71 -10.03 12.32
N GLY A 47 -4.63 -10.63 12.82
CA GLY A 47 -4.06 -11.87 12.32
C GLY A 47 -4.99 -13.08 12.40
N THR A 48 -6.01 -13.08 13.25
CA THR A 48 -7.00 -14.18 13.35
C THR A 48 -7.75 -14.40 12.03
N CYS A 49 -7.98 -13.35 11.26
CA CYS A 49 -8.61 -13.39 9.94
C CYS A 49 -7.61 -13.17 8.80
N HIS A 50 -6.72 -12.17 8.95
CA HIS A 50 -5.78 -11.78 7.90
C HIS A 50 -4.47 -12.58 7.90
N GLY A 51 -4.34 -13.56 8.79
CA GLY A 51 -3.16 -14.41 8.89
C GLY A 51 -1.98 -13.77 9.60
N VAL A 52 -1.01 -14.60 9.97
CA VAL A 52 0.23 -14.13 10.62
C VAL A 52 0.94 -13.13 9.69
N ASN A 53 1.33 -12.00 10.26
CA ASN A 53 1.96 -10.89 9.53
C ASN A 53 1.13 -10.37 8.34
N GLY A 54 -0.19 -10.57 8.35
CA GLY A 54 -1.07 -10.12 7.27
C GLY A 54 -1.05 -10.98 6.02
N ARG A 55 -0.57 -12.22 6.08
CA ARG A 55 -0.65 -13.21 4.99
C ARG A 55 -1.81 -14.16 5.25
N SER A 56 -2.97 -13.83 4.70
CA SER A 56 -4.18 -14.63 4.85
C SER A 56 -4.08 -15.97 4.12
N VAL A 57 -4.54 -17.03 4.77
CA VAL A 57 -4.73 -18.35 4.14
C VAL A 57 -6.16 -18.51 3.59
N SER A 58 -7.07 -17.63 3.99
CA SER A 58 -8.48 -17.66 3.58
C SER A 58 -8.73 -16.69 2.43
N PRO A 59 -9.31 -17.13 1.31
CA PRO A 59 -9.63 -16.24 0.20
C PRO A 59 -10.75 -15.23 0.50
N THR A 60 -11.43 -15.38 1.65
CA THR A 60 -12.44 -14.42 2.14
C THR A 60 -11.80 -13.15 2.66
N PHE A 61 -10.66 -13.27 3.34
CA PHE A 61 -9.96 -12.15 3.97
C PHE A 61 -8.71 -11.77 3.16
N PRO A 62 -8.49 -10.48 2.87
CA PRO A 62 -7.36 -10.08 2.05
C PRO A 62 -6.02 -10.23 2.75
N ASN A 63 -4.97 -10.41 1.95
CA ASN A 63 -3.60 -10.18 2.38
C ASN A 63 -3.42 -8.69 2.69
N LEU A 64 -2.84 -8.38 3.85
CA LEU A 64 -2.46 -7.03 4.27
C LEU A 64 -0.96 -6.80 4.12
N ALA A 65 -0.17 -7.87 4.09
CA ALA A 65 1.28 -7.83 3.98
C ALA A 65 1.74 -7.13 2.70
N GLY A 66 2.62 -6.14 2.83
CA GLY A 66 3.15 -5.36 1.72
C GLY A 66 2.12 -4.42 1.05
N GLN A 67 0.96 -4.22 1.66
CA GLN A 67 -0.03 -3.27 1.16
C GLN A 67 0.42 -1.84 1.45
N GLN A 68 0.02 -0.89 0.62
CA GLN A 68 0.36 0.52 0.77
C GLN A 68 -0.20 1.10 2.09
N ALA A 69 0.67 1.69 2.94
CA ALA A 69 0.25 2.24 4.23
C ALA A 69 -0.87 3.29 4.09
N PRO A 70 -0.79 4.28 3.18
CA PRO A 70 -1.87 5.24 2.99
C PRO A 70 -3.20 4.59 2.59
N TYR A 71 -3.15 3.48 1.84
CA TYR A 71 -4.35 2.75 1.48
C TYR A 71 -4.95 2.00 2.68
N ILE A 72 -4.13 1.36 3.52
CA ILE A 72 -4.61 0.70 4.76
C ILE A 72 -5.25 1.73 5.68
N GLU A 73 -4.61 2.88 5.91
CA GLU A 73 -5.19 3.96 6.72
C GLU A 73 -6.54 4.41 6.20
N LEU A 74 -6.63 4.67 4.89
CA LEU A 74 -7.88 5.07 4.25
C LEU A 74 -8.98 4.03 4.46
N GLN A 75 -8.68 2.73 4.30
CA GLN A 75 -9.67 1.68 4.47
C GLN A 75 -10.09 1.53 5.95
N LEU A 76 -9.16 1.57 6.91
CA LEU A 76 -9.50 1.47 8.33
C LEU A 76 -10.35 2.66 8.79
N LYS A 77 -10.07 3.87 8.32
CA LYS A 77 -10.91 5.06 8.57
C LYS A 77 -12.30 4.88 7.95
N ALA A 78 -12.37 4.42 6.70
CA ALA A 78 -13.65 4.19 6.01
C ALA A 78 -14.49 3.05 6.63
N PHE A 79 -13.88 2.08 7.29
CA PHE A 79 -14.61 1.11 8.11
C PHE A 79 -15.08 1.71 9.43
N LYS A 80 -14.24 2.52 10.09
CA LYS A 80 -14.53 3.17 11.37
C LYS A 80 -15.70 4.16 11.24
N ASP A 81 -15.74 4.96 10.19
CA ASP A 81 -16.80 5.93 9.90
C ASP A 81 -17.96 5.34 9.08
N GLN A 82 -17.89 4.03 8.77
CA GLN A 82 -18.88 3.27 8.03
C GLN A 82 -19.14 3.74 6.59
N SER A 83 -18.29 4.59 6.03
CA SER A 83 -18.39 5.07 4.64
C SER A 83 -18.08 3.97 3.62
N ARG A 84 -17.31 2.95 3.99
CA ARG A 84 -17.19 1.71 3.24
C ARG A 84 -18.19 0.69 3.76
N ALA A 85 -19.27 0.48 3.00
CA ALA A 85 -20.48 -0.24 3.44
C ALA A 85 -20.82 -1.49 2.59
N ASP A 86 -19.83 -2.10 1.92
CA ASP A 86 -20.04 -3.40 1.28
C ASP A 86 -20.35 -4.49 2.33
N PRO A 87 -21.03 -5.59 1.95
CA PRO A 87 -21.52 -6.58 2.92
C PRO A 87 -20.46 -7.13 3.87
N ASP A 88 -19.22 -7.38 3.40
CA ASP A 88 -18.15 -7.87 4.26
C ASP A 88 -17.60 -6.78 5.19
N ALA A 89 -17.61 -5.52 4.72
CA ALA A 89 -17.24 -4.39 5.57
C ALA A 89 -18.18 -4.29 6.77
N GLN A 90 -19.48 -4.40 6.53
CA GLN A 90 -20.52 -4.37 7.58
C GLN A 90 -20.40 -5.58 8.51
N ALA A 91 -20.24 -6.78 7.94
CA ALA A 91 -20.24 -8.02 8.71
C ALA A 91 -19.00 -8.18 9.61
N TYR A 92 -17.84 -7.69 9.17
CA TYR A 92 -16.57 -7.97 9.85
C TYR A 92 -15.84 -6.72 10.31
N MET A 93 -15.66 -5.73 9.41
CA MET A 93 -14.67 -4.68 9.64
C MET A 93 -15.19 -3.48 10.42
N TRP A 94 -16.48 -3.17 10.38
CA TRP A 94 -17.03 -2.06 11.16
C TRP A 94 -16.79 -2.23 12.66
N GLY A 95 -17.10 -3.44 13.20
CA GLY A 95 -16.85 -3.75 14.60
C GLY A 95 -15.36 -3.70 14.94
N MET A 96 -14.50 -4.24 14.06
CA MET A 96 -13.06 -4.29 14.27
C MET A 96 -12.40 -2.90 14.25
N ALA A 97 -12.88 -1.98 13.40
CA ALA A 97 -12.30 -0.66 13.25
C ALA A 97 -12.87 0.37 14.24
N SER A 98 -14.07 0.16 14.79
CA SER A 98 -14.84 1.14 15.58
C SER A 98 -14.07 1.76 16.74
N GLN A 99 -13.22 0.98 17.40
CA GLN A 99 -12.48 1.40 18.60
C GLN A 99 -11.02 1.80 18.31
N LEU A 100 -10.58 1.75 17.05
CA LEU A 100 -9.20 2.13 16.71
C LEU A 100 -9.01 3.63 16.80
N SER A 101 -7.99 4.08 17.52
CA SER A 101 -7.54 5.47 17.44
C SER A 101 -6.81 5.74 16.12
N ASP A 102 -6.72 6.99 15.70
CA ASP A 102 -5.98 7.35 14.49
C ASP A 102 -4.50 6.99 14.59
N ALA A 103 -3.90 7.11 15.79
CA ALA A 103 -2.53 6.65 16.03
C ALA A 103 -2.39 5.13 15.87
N THR A 104 -3.37 4.33 16.34
CA THR A 104 -3.38 2.89 16.16
C THR A 104 -3.57 2.53 14.69
N ILE A 105 -4.44 3.22 13.96
CA ILE A 105 -4.65 3.03 12.52
C ILE A 105 -3.34 3.25 11.76
N SER A 106 -2.63 4.36 12.04
CA SER A 106 -1.35 4.66 11.37
C SER A 106 -0.29 3.62 11.72
N ALA A 107 -0.20 3.20 12.98
CA ALA A 107 0.75 2.16 13.40
C ALA A 107 0.48 0.80 12.74
N LEU A 108 -0.80 0.38 12.64
CA LEU A 108 -1.19 -0.84 11.92
C LEU A 108 -0.86 -0.76 10.43
N ALA A 109 -1.13 0.38 9.81
CA ALA A 109 -0.82 0.61 8.40
C ALA A 109 0.69 0.48 8.13
N GLY A 110 1.52 1.13 8.94
CA GLY A 110 2.97 0.99 8.86
C GLY A 110 3.45 -0.44 9.09
N TYR A 111 2.89 -1.13 10.10
CA TYR A 111 3.24 -2.51 10.39
C TYR A 111 2.98 -3.45 9.21
N PHE A 112 1.76 -3.45 8.65
CA PHE A 112 1.42 -4.35 7.55
C PHE A 112 2.10 -3.97 6.24
N ALA A 113 2.33 -2.70 5.97
CA ALA A 113 3.08 -2.23 4.80
C ALA A 113 4.55 -2.72 4.83
N ALA A 114 5.15 -2.80 6.00
CA ALA A 114 6.52 -3.29 6.17
C ALA A 114 6.65 -4.83 6.06
N GLN A 115 5.55 -5.58 6.07
CA GLN A 115 5.62 -7.03 5.94
C GLN A 115 5.94 -7.44 4.51
N PRO A 116 6.73 -8.52 4.30
CA PRO A 116 6.95 -9.06 2.97
C PRO A 116 5.63 -9.50 2.33
N ALA A 117 5.33 -8.99 1.14
CA ALA A 117 4.10 -9.29 0.41
C ALA A 117 3.88 -10.81 0.23
N ALA A 118 2.63 -11.22 0.09
CA ALA A 118 2.32 -12.61 -0.24
C ALA A 118 2.86 -12.94 -1.65
N PRO A 119 3.46 -14.13 -1.83
CA PRO A 119 3.92 -14.55 -3.15
C PRO A 119 2.72 -14.86 -4.05
N GLY A 120 2.95 -14.77 -5.36
CA GLY A 120 1.98 -15.21 -6.35
C GLY A 120 1.68 -16.70 -6.26
N ARG A 121 0.50 -17.10 -6.71
CA ARG A 121 0.04 -18.49 -6.72
C ARG A 121 -0.20 -18.95 -8.17
N PRO A 122 0.18 -20.18 -8.52
CA PRO A 122 -0.08 -20.71 -9.85
C PRO A 122 -1.59 -20.80 -10.11
N GLY A 123 -2.00 -20.53 -11.35
CA GLY A 123 -3.40 -20.55 -11.77
C GLY A 123 -3.56 -21.06 -13.21
N ASN A 124 -4.74 -20.91 -13.77
CA ASN A 124 -5.02 -21.27 -15.15
C ASN A 124 -4.24 -20.38 -16.12
N SER A 125 -3.33 -20.95 -16.92
CA SER A 125 -2.42 -20.20 -17.78
C SER A 125 -3.13 -19.37 -18.86
N VAL A 126 -4.28 -19.83 -19.37
CA VAL A 126 -5.07 -19.08 -20.35
C VAL A 126 -5.67 -17.82 -19.71
N LEU A 127 -6.25 -17.96 -18.52
CA LEU A 127 -6.80 -16.81 -17.79
C LEU A 127 -5.67 -15.84 -17.34
N ILE A 128 -4.50 -16.36 -16.93
CA ILE A 128 -3.34 -15.55 -16.62
C ILE A 128 -2.92 -14.70 -17.82
N ALA A 129 -2.80 -15.30 -19.02
CA ALA A 129 -2.40 -14.57 -20.22
C ALA A 129 -3.43 -13.50 -20.60
N GLN A 130 -4.73 -13.83 -20.56
CA GLN A 130 -5.82 -12.88 -20.81
C GLN A 130 -5.84 -11.76 -19.77
N GLY A 131 -5.69 -12.10 -18.50
CA GLY A 131 -5.69 -11.13 -17.39
C GLY A 131 -4.48 -10.19 -17.45
N LYS A 132 -3.30 -10.71 -17.81
CA LYS A 132 -2.11 -9.92 -18.07
C LYS A 132 -2.36 -8.87 -19.14
N HIS A 133 -2.90 -9.29 -20.29
CA HIS A 133 -3.22 -8.37 -21.38
C HIS A 133 -4.18 -7.26 -20.94
N ILE A 134 -5.26 -7.60 -20.22
CA ILE A 134 -6.20 -6.61 -19.69
C ILE A 134 -5.52 -5.68 -18.69
N PHE A 135 -4.66 -6.20 -17.83
CA PHE A 135 -3.95 -5.41 -16.82
C PHE A 135 -2.98 -4.40 -17.45
N GLU A 136 -2.21 -4.84 -18.46
CA GLU A 136 -1.16 -4.05 -19.11
C GLU A 136 -1.69 -3.12 -20.22
N GLU A 137 -2.74 -3.53 -20.95
CA GLU A 137 -3.24 -2.83 -22.15
C GLU A 137 -4.65 -2.21 -21.95
N GLY A 138 -5.38 -2.67 -20.93
CA GLY A 138 -6.79 -2.30 -20.76
C GLY A 138 -7.70 -3.02 -21.76
N VAL A 139 -8.86 -2.39 -22.02
CA VAL A 139 -9.82 -2.82 -23.06
C VAL A 139 -10.17 -1.61 -23.93
N PRO A 140 -9.34 -1.25 -24.92
CA PRO A 140 -9.51 -0.01 -25.69
C PRO A 140 -10.87 0.13 -26.37
N ALA A 141 -11.44 -0.98 -26.87
CA ALA A 141 -12.76 -1.01 -27.49
C ALA A 141 -13.91 -0.60 -26.55
N ARG A 142 -13.66 -0.60 -25.23
CA ARG A 142 -14.60 -0.17 -24.17
C ARG A 142 -14.10 1.06 -23.41
N GLN A 143 -13.03 1.70 -23.89
CA GLN A 143 -12.40 2.85 -23.24
C GLN A 143 -11.94 2.55 -21.78
N ILE A 144 -11.58 1.30 -21.50
CA ILE A 144 -11.05 0.89 -20.21
C ILE A 144 -9.53 1.02 -20.26
N PRO A 145 -8.91 1.90 -19.46
CA PRO A 145 -7.47 2.11 -19.46
C PRO A 145 -6.73 0.91 -18.85
N PRO A 146 -5.40 0.79 -19.08
CA PRO A 146 -4.56 -0.17 -18.39
C PRO A 146 -4.66 -0.05 -16.87
N CYS A 147 -4.88 -1.16 -16.17
CA CYS A 147 -4.90 -1.19 -14.71
C CYS A 147 -3.53 -0.79 -14.12
N ALA A 148 -2.46 -1.16 -14.84
CA ALA A 148 -1.08 -0.85 -14.49
C ALA A 148 -0.82 0.67 -14.35
N SER A 149 -1.57 1.52 -15.05
CA SER A 149 -1.39 2.98 -15.01
C SER A 149 -1.59 3.59 -13.61
N CYS A 150 -2.38 2.94 -12.76
CA CYS A 150 -2.62 3.37 -11.39
C CYS A 150 -2.05 2.38 -10.35
N HIS A 151 -2.14 1.08 -10.62
CA HIS A 151 -1.74 0.04 -9.66
C HIS A 151 -0.27 -0.38 -9.77
N GLY A 152 0.52 0.28 -10.64
CA GLY A 152 1.92 -0.04 -10.89
C GLY A 152 2.10 -1.15 -11.92
N ALA A 153 3.26 -1.19 -12.58
CA ALA A 153 3.54 -2.12 -13.69
C ALA A 153 3.45 -3.60 -13.30
N HIS A 154 3.68 -3.90 -12.01
CA HIS A 154 3.62 -5.25 -11.45
C HIS A 154 2.50 -5.41 -10.42
N GLY A 155 1.51 -4.50 -10.40
CA GLY A 155 0.42 -4.50 -9.44
C GLY A 155 0.85 -4.22 -7.99
N GLU A 156 2.01 -3.59 -7.81
CA GLU A 156 2.61 -3.28 -6.50
C GLU A 156 1.88 -2.17 -5.75
N GLY A 157 1.08 -1.38 -6.45
CA GLY A 157 0.39 -0.23 -5.89
C GLY A 157 1.27 1.01 -5.74
N LEU A 158 0.64 2.17 -5.54
CA LEU A 158 1.33 3.44 -5.30
C LEU A 158 0.46 4.34 -4.42
N ALA A 159 0.94 4.71 -3.25
CA ALA A 159 0.26 5.59 -2.30
C ALA A 159 -1.17 5.10 -1.97
N PHE A 160 -2.22 5.77 -2.46
CA PHE A 160 -3.61 5.40 -2.23
C PHE A 160 -4.13 4.31 -3.19
N PHE A 161 -3.38 4.01 -4.25
CA PHE A 161 -3.69 2.90 -5.15
C PHE A 161 -3.15 1.60 -4.55
N PRO A 162 -4.03 0.62 -4.24
CA PRO A 162 -3.59 -0.58 -3.53
C PRO A 162 -2.69 -1.48 -4.36
N ARG A 163 -1.80 -2.20 -3.64
CA ARG A 163 -1.16 -3.39 -4.15
C ARG A 163 -2.22 -4.45 -4.48
N LEU A 164 -2.14 -5.03 -5.65
CA LEU A 164 -3.02 -6.09 -6.15
C LEU A 164 -2.27 -7.42 -6.33
N ALA A 165 -0.97 -7.37 -6.62
CA ALA A 165 -0.12 -8.54 -6.83
C ALA A 165 -0.09 -9.44 -5.58
N GLY A 166 -0.27 -10.75 -5.80
CA GLY A 166 -0.32 -11.76 -4.75
C GLY A 166 -1.59 -11.73 -3.89
N GLN A 167 -2.59 -10.92 -4.25
CA GLN A 167 -3.87 -10.88 -3.54
C GLN A 167 -4.78 -12.01 -4.03
N HIS A 168 -5.61 -12.55 -3.15
CA HIS A 168 -6.54 -13.63 -3.47
C HIS A 168 -7.51 -13.27 -4.61
N ALA A 169 -7.56 -14.06 -5.67
CA ALA A 169 -8.46 -13.84 -6.80
C ALA A 169 -9.95 -13.78 -6.38
N PRO A 170 -10.45 -14.63 -5.48
CA PRO A 170 -11.83 -14.53 -5.01
C PRO A 170 -12.12 -13.21 -4.27
N TYR A 171 -11.17 -12.73 -3.46
CA TYR A 171 -11.31 -11.43 -2.80
C TYR A 171 -11.33 -10.29 -3.83
N LEU A 172 -10.38 -10.26 -4.77
CA LEU A 172 -10.31 -9.24 -5.80
C LEU A 172 -11.59 -9.22 -6.66
N LEU A 173 -12.07 -10.40 -7.09
CA LEU A 173 -13.31 -10.50 -7.86
C LEU A 173 -14.49 -9.91 -7.11
N LYS A 174 -14.63 -10.25 -5.82
CA LYS A 174 -15.67 -9.69 -4.96
C LYS A 174 -15.56 -8.17 -4.88
N GLN A 175 -14.34 -7.62 -4.72
CA GLN A 175 -14.15 -6.17 -4.67
C GLN A 175 -14.52 -5.50 -5.99
N LEU A 176 -14.15 -6.07 -7.13
CA LEU A 176 -14.58 -5.54 -8.44
C LEU A 176 -16.11 -5.51 -8.58
N LEU A 177 -16.79 -6.58 -8.17
CA LEU A 177 -18.24 -6.68 -8.25
C LEU A 177 -18.95 -5.69 -7.32
N VAL A 178 -18.51 -5.52 -6.07
CA VAL A 178 -19.14 -4.57 -5.13
C VAL A 178 -18.84 -3.11 -5.49
N ILE A 179 -17.71 -2.82 -6.13
CA ILE A 179 -17.40 -1.49 -6.67
C ILE A 179 -18.24 -1.24 -7.92
N GLN A 180 -18.35 -2.20 -8.84
CA GLN A 180 -19.16 -2.06 -10.06
C GLN A 180 -20.65 -1.84 -9.74
N SER A 181 -21.17 -2.52 -8.72
CA SER A 181 -22.56 -2.37 -8.25
C SER A 181 -22.78 -1.20 -7.28
N VAL A 182 -21.76 -0.37 -7.03
CA VAL A 182 -21.79 0.81 -6.13
C VAL A 182 -22.06 0.46 -4.65
N LEU A 183 -22.01 -0.81 -4.28
CA LEU A 183 -22.10 -1.24 -2.87
C LEU A 183 -20.84 -0.84 -2.06
N ARG A 184 -19.69 -0.74 -2.73
CA ARG A 184 -18.49 -0.13 -2.20
C ARG A 184 -18.23 1.18 -2.91
N THR A 185 -18.25 2.28 -2.17
CA THR A 185 -17.96 3.62 -2.70
C THR A 185 -16.49 3.74 -3.09
N ALA A 186 -16.23 3.80 -4.38
CA ALA A 186 -14.90 4.01 -4.96
C ALA A 186 -15.05 4.69 -6.34
N PRO A 187 -15.36 6.00 -6.40
CA PRO A 187 -15.83 6.66 -7.62
C PRO A 187 -14.87 6.54 -8.80
N VAL A 188 -13.56 6.71 -8.56
CA VAL A 188 -12.52 6.59 -9.60
C VAL A 188 -12.51 5.17 -10.15
N MET A 189 -12.43 4.17 -9.27
CA MET A 189 -12.36 2.77 -9.67
C MET A 189 -13.65 2.31 -10.34
N HIS A 190 -14.82 2.75 -9.83
CA HIS A 190 -16.13 2.48 -10.47
C HIS A 190 -16.14 2.99 -11.92
N GLY A 191 -15.69 4.24 -12.15
CA GLY A 191 -15.61 4.82 -13.49
C GLY A 191 -14.77 3.99 -14.46
N VAL A 192 -13.70 3.37 -13.97
CA VAL A 192 -12.80 2.51 -14.76
C VAL A 192 -13.43 1.17 -15.09
N ILE A 193 -14.09 0.51 -14.11
CA ILE A 193 -14.50 -0.90 -14.24
C ILE A 193 -15.99 -1.10 -14.55
N LYS A 194 -16.79 -0.04 -14.62
CA LYS A 194 -18.26 -0.14 -14.80
C LYS A 194 -18.68 -0.99 -16.02
N ASP A 195 -17.86 -0.97 -17.07
CA ASP A 195 -18.13 -1.69 -18.33
C ASP A 195 -17.27 -2.96 -18.48
N LEU A 196 -16.49 -3.34 -17.44
CA LEU A 196 -15.70 -4.58 -17.47
C LEU A 196 -16.64 -5.78 -17.35
N SER A 197 -16.49 -6.78 -18.23
CA SER A 197 -17.31 -8.00 -18.14
C SER A 197 -16.85 -8.90 -17.00
N ARG A 198 -17.73 -9.80 -16.55
CA ARG A 198 -17.39 -10.76 -15.49
C ARG A 198 -16.20 -11.67 -15.89
N ASP A 199 -16.15 -12.12 -17.16
CA ASP A 199 -15.06 -12.95 -17.63
C ASP A 199 -13.73 -12.18 -17.65
N GLN A 200 -13.76 -10.91 -18.05
CA GLN A 200 -12.61 -10.02 -17.99
C GLN A 200 -12.14 -9.80 -16.54
N MET A 201 -13.08 -9.57 -15.61
CA MET A 201 -12.76 -9.49 -14.17
C MET A 201 -12.12 -10.79 -13.68
N GLN A 202 -12.68 -11.95 -14.05
CA GLN A 202 -12.13 -13.25 -13.66
C GLN A 202 -10.71 -13.44 -14.18
N ALA A 203 -10.44 -13.09 -15.43
CA ALA A 203 -9.11 -13.20 -16.00
C ALA A 203 -8.09 -12.30 -15.27
N VAL A 204 -8.42 -11.03 -15.06
CA VAL A 204 -7.49 -10.09 -14.45
C VAL A 204 -7.19 -10.44 -12.98
N VAL A 205 -8.16 -10.95 -12.22
CA VAL A 205 -7.90 -11.32 -10.81
C VAL A 205 -7.06 -12.59 -10.69
N VAL A 206 -7.21 -13.55 -11.63
CA VAL A 206 -6.35 -14.75 -11.69
C VAL A 206 -4.90 -14.38 -12.04
N TYR A 207 -4.70 -13.42 -12.95
CA TYR A 207 -3.37 -12.88 -13.22
C TYR A 207 -2.77 -12.22 -11.98
N LEU A 208 -3.52 -11.35 -11.31
CA LEU A 208 -3.03 -10.62 -10.14
C LEU A 208 -2.70 -11.54 -8.95
N GLU A 209 -3.43 -12.64 -8.78
CA GLU A 209 -3.08 -13.64 -7.77
C GLU A 209 -1.80 -14.39 -8.14
N SER A 210 -1.46 -14.49 -9.43
CA SER A 210 -0.31 -15.27 -9.91
C SER A 210 1.03 -14.55 -9.85
N ILE A 211 1.07 -13.27 -9.57
CA ILE A 211 2.27 -12.43 -9.58
C ILE A 211 2.67 -11.89 -8.20
#